data_6088a1494c20fd48a2efa2b20ca55f14
#
_entry.id   6088a1494c20fd48a2efa2b20ca55f14
#
_cell.length_a   1.000
_cell.length_b   1.000
_cell.length_c   1.000
_cell.angle_alpha   90.00
_cell.angle_beta   90.00
_cell.angle_gamma   90.00
#
_symmetry.space_group_name_H-M   'P 1'
#
loop_
_entity.id
_entity.type
_entity.pdbx_description
1 polymer ?
#
loop_
_entity_poly.entity_id
_entity_poly.type
_entity_poly.pdbx_seq_one_letter_code
_entity_poly.pdbx_strand_id
1 'polypeptide(L)'
;MDTNALTDQFKLFIDVIDTGSFSAAGRLRALAPSSVARRIDALERSLGCQLVSRSSHAVKPTAAGQAFAERARRIVQELNLARAEMTSLQSAPEGRIRIDAPAPFGRRHLAPALADFLLAYPGVDIQLRLIDSFIDMQGEHLGDVDLVLRIGPLADTRLVATPLAPMMRIACASPAYLKRRGVPQTVAELPEHDGVDWDALAPPHAWRFEHEGKRKLLKPKRLRMVANNAETLLTATLAGLGIAHLPTWLISDQLLRGDLLPLFCERGLPEPEPSGIYALRLTREADSRSRLLLEFLKSRFGPIPPWDQALQSGLVFA
;
A
#
# COMPACT_ATOMS: atom_id res chain seq x y z
N MET A 1 33.81 7.51 -8.65
CA MET A 1 32.70 6.57 -8.90
C MET A 1 31.49 7.43 -9.20
N ASP A 2 30.88 7.28 -10.34
CA ASP A 2 29.76 8.14 -10.75
C ASP A 2 28.55 7.86 -9.85
N THR A 3 28.11 8.84 -9.08
CA THR A 3 27.01 8.73 -8.10
C THR A 3 25.71 8.30 -8.77
N ASN A 4 25.49 8.64 -10.03
CA ASN A 4 24.34 8.20 -10.80
C ASN A 4 24.40 6.69 -11.10
N ALA A 5 25.57 6.16 -11.43
CA ALA A 5 25.77 4.74 -11.73
C ALA A 5 25.51 3.87 -10.48
N LEU A 6 25.93 4.35 -9.30
CA LEU A 6 25.71 3.63 -8.01
C LEU A 6 24.22 3.63 -7.64
N THR A 7 23.55 4.77 -7.79
CA THR A 7 22.11 4.88 -7.51
C THR A 7 21.28 3.96 -8.42
N ASP A 8 21.66 3.87 -9.70
CA ASP A 8 20.97 2.99 -10.65
C ASP A 8 21.21 1.50 -10.34
N GLN A 9 22.38 1.15 -9.78
CA GLN A 9 22.63 -0.19 -9.27
C GLN A 9 21.75 -0.52 -8.05
N PHE A 10 21.59 0.42 -7.11
CA PHE A 10 20.71 0.22 -5.95
C PHE A 10 19.25 0.06 -6.37
N LYS A 11 18.76 0.90 -7.27
CA LYS A 11 17.41 0.78 -7.81
C LYS A 11 17.19 -0.55 -8.52
N LEU A 12 18.16 -0.98 -9.33
CA LEU A 12 18.09 -2.27 -10.02
C LEU A 12 18.07 -3.44 -9.05
N PHE A 13 18.88 -3.38 -7.98
CA PHE A 13 18.89 -4.40 -6.93
C PHE A 13 17.54 -4.47 -6.21
N ILE A 14 16.96 -3.31 -5.85
CA ILE A 14 15.61 -3.23 -5.24
C ILE A 14 14.58 -3.89 -6.15
N ASP A 15 14.57 -3.57 -7.45
CA ASP A 15 13.64 -4.19 -8.41
C ASP A 15 13.79 -5.71 -8.49
N VAL A 16 15.03 -6.22 -8.40
CA VAL A 16 15.29 -7.68 -8.38
C VAL A 16 14.71 -8.33 -7.13
N ILE A 17 14.87 -7.69 -5.96
CA ILE A 17 14.32 -8.21 -4.71
C ILE A 17 12.79 -8.19 -4.72
N ASP A 18 12.19 -7.08 -5.17
CA ASP A 18 10.74 -6.87 -5.17
C ASP A 18 10.03 -7.79 -6.18
N THR A 19 10.67 -8.09 -7.32
CA THR A 19 10.10 -8.97 -8.34
C THR A 19 10.48 -10.44 -8.18
N GLY A 20 11.51 -10.74 -7.41
CA GLY A 20 12.08 -12.10 -7.25
C GLY A 20 12.65 -12.68 -8.55
N SER A 21 12.92 -11.86 -9.59
CA SER A 21 13.31 -12.33 -10.91
C SER A 21 14.15 -11.32 -11.69
N PHE A 22 15.31 -11.76 -12.21
CA PHE A 22 16.12 -10.94 -13.11
C PHE A 22 15.40 -10.57 -14.41
N SER A 23 14.55 -11.46 -14.93
CA SER A 23 13.78 -11.19 -16.13
C SER A 23 12.69 -10.14 -15.90
N ALA A 24 12.01 -10.20 -14.74
CA ALA A 24 10.99 -9.22 -14.39
C ALA A 24 11.60 -7.84 -14.13
N ALA A 25 12.68 -7.77 -13.34
CA ALA A 25 13.43 -6.54 -13.11
C ALA A 25 14.01 -5.94 -14.40
N GLY A 26 14.49 -6.82 -15.31
CA GLY A 26 14.98 -6.40 -16.63
C GLY A 26 13.90 -5.76 -17.48
N ARG A 27 12.68 -6.29 -17.49
CA ARG A 27 11.54 -5.67 -18.20
C ARG A 27 11.21 -4.28 -17.68
N LEU A 28 11.24 -4.06 -16.35
CA LEU A 28 10.99 -2.75 -15.74
C LEU A 28 12.00 -1.68 -16.21
N ARG A 29 13.21 -2.09 -16.61
CA ARG A 29 14.31 -1.18 -16.95
C ARG A 29 14.78 -1.27 -18.40
N ALA A 30 14.07 -1.98 -19.24
CA ALA A 30 14.46 -2.24 -20.64
C ALA A 30 15.88 -2.85 -20.74
N LEU A 31 16.22 -3.79 -19.83
CA LEU A 31 17.52 -4.49 -19.79
C LEU A 31 17.34 -5.98 -20.06
N ALA A 32 18.32 -6.57 -20.75
CA ALA A 32 18.39 -8.03 -20.88
C ALA A 32 18.65 -8.69 -19.51
N PRO A 33 18.05 -9.86 -19.20
CA PRO A 33 18.25 -10.55 -17.92
C PRO A 33 19.73 -10.82 -17.58
N SER A 34 20.56 -11.14 -18.57
CA SER A 34 22.00 -11.33 -18.42
C SER A 34 22.72 -10.03 -18.02
N SER A 35 22.25 -8.87 -18.46
CA SER A 35 22.78 -7.57 -18.07
C SER A 35 22.40 -7.22 -16.64
N VAL A 36 21.17 -7.56 -16.20
CA VAL A 36 20.75 -7.42 -14.80
C VAL A 36 21.64 -8.27 -13.91
N ALA A 37 21.80 -9.57 -14.23
CA ALA A 37 22.64 -10.48 -13.45
C ALA A 37 24.07 -9.96 -13.30
N ARG A 38 24.72 -9.54 -14.39
CA ARG A 38 26.09 -8.96 -14.35
C ARG A 38 26.20 -7.72 -13.47
N ARG A 39 25.18 -6.84 -13.46
CA ARG A 39 25.15 -5.64 -12.62
C ARG A 39 24.98 -5.99 -11.15
N ILE A 40 24.17 -7.01 -10.81
CA ILE A 40 24.05 -7.53 -9.44
C ILE A 40 25.38 -8.17 -8.99
N ASP A 41 26.02 -8.98 -9.84
CA ASP A 41 27.34 -9.56 -9.55
C ASP A 41 28.41 -8.47 -9.30
N ALA A 42 28.35 -7.37 -10.03
CA ALA A 42 29.25 -6.23 -9.83
C ALA A 42 29.00 -5.54 -8.48
N LEU A 43 27.72 -5.39 -8.10
CA LEU A 43 27.35 -4.83 -6.80
C LEU A 43 27.81 -5.73 -5.65
N GLU A 44 27.56 -7.04 -5.72
CA GLU A 44 28.02 -8.02 -4.71
C GLU A 44 29.53 -8.01 -4.54
N ARG A 45 30.27 -7.94 -5.66
CA ARG A 45 31.75 -7.83 -5.61
C ARG A 45 32.21 -6.54 -4.96
N SER A 46 31.54 -5.42 -5.23
CA SER A 46 31.89 -4.11 -4.63
C SER A 46 31.62 -4.05 -3.13
N LEU A 47 30.66 -4.84 -2.64
CA LEU A 47 30.26 -4.91 -1.24
C LEU A 47 30.94 -6.07 -0.50
N GLY A 48 31.61 -6.98 -1.23
CA GLY A 48 32.31 -8.12 -0.66
C GLY A 48 31.39 -9.20 -0.06
N CYS A 49 30.10 -9.19 -0.40
CA CYS A 49 29.14 -10.16 0.13
C CYS A 49 28.06 -10.52 -0.91
N GLN A 50 27.51 -11.74 -0.78
CA GLN A 50 26.36 -12.16 -1.58
C GLN A 50 25.07 -11.53 -1.05
N LEU A 51 24.34 -10.87 -1.93
CA LEU A 51 23.04 -10.24 -1.65
C LEU A 51 21.86 -11.09 -2.09
N VAL A 52 22.06 -11.93 -3.11
CA VAL A 52 21.01 -12.80 -3.64
C VAL A 52 21.43 -14.27 -3.67
N SER A 53 20.50 -15.14 -3.30
CA SER A 53 20.59 -16.58 -3.52
C SER A 53 19.83 -16.92 -4.79
N ARG A 54 20.47 -17.70 -5.67
CA ARG A 54 19.90 -18.10 -6.98
C ARG A 54 19.48 -19.55 -6.91
N SER A 55 18.20 -19.80 -7.14
CA SER A 55 17.69 -21.14 -7.42
C SER A 55 17.21 -21.23 -8.87
N SER A 56 16.96 -22.43 -9.37
CA SER A 56 16.43 -22.63 -10.74
C SER A 56 15.09 -21.97 -11.01
N HIS A 57 14.38 -21.54 -9.94
CA HIS A 57 13.00 -21.01 -10.06
C HIS A 57 12.79 -19.62 -9.47
N ALA A 58 13.72 -19.08 -8.65
CA ALA A 58 13.55 -17.78 -8.01
C ALA A 58 14.87 -17.16 -7.57
N VAL A 59 14.89 -15.83 -7.55
CA VAL A 59 15.95 -15.02 -6.91
C VAL A 59 15.42 -14.58 -5.55
N LYS A 60 16.10 -14.98 -4.46
CA LYS A 60 15.74 -14.61 -3.09
C LYS A 60 16.85 -13.79 -2.45
N PRO A 61 16.54 -12.79 -1.61
CA PRO A 61 17.56 -12.10 -0.85
C PRO A 61 18.23 -13.04 0.17
N THR A 62 19.53 -12.87 0.39
CA THR A 62 20.22 -13.38 1.58
C THR A 62 19.88 -12.50 2.78
N ALA A 63 20.29 -12.88 4.00
CA ALA A 63 20.17 -12.01 5.17
C ALA A 63 20.89 -10.65 4.96
N ALA A 64 22.08 -10.66 4.34
CA ALA A 64 22.79 -9.46 3.95
C ALA A 64 22.04 -8.68 2.86
N GLY A 65 21.43 -9.37 1.89
CA GLY A 65 20.63 -8.77 0.83
C GLY A 65 19.38 -8.07 1.36
N GLN A 66 18.69 -8.67 2.34
CA GLN A 66 17.53 -8.05 2.97
C GLN A 66 17.91 -6.77 3.71
N ALA A 67 18.94 -6.82 4.56
CA ALA A 67 19.44 -5.66 5.28
C ALA A 67 19.94 -4.55 4.34
N PHE A 68 20.60 -4.93 3.24
CA PHE A 68 21.06 -3.98 2.23
C PHE A 68 19.91 -3.36 1.46
N ALA A 69 18.86 -4.12 1.10
CA ALA A 69 17.68 -3.61 0.39
C ALA A 69 16.98 -2.51 1.18
N GLU A 70 16.82 -2.69 2.50
CA GLU A 70 16.23 -1.67 3.38
C GLU A 70 17.04 -0.37 3.38
N ARG A 71 18.37 -0.48 3.48
CA ARG A 71 19.26 0.68 3.46
C ARG A 71 19.33 1.33 2.09
N ALA A 72 19.38 0.54 1.02
CA ALA A 72 19.40 1.03 -0.36
C ALA A 72 18.13 1.81 -0.69
N ARG A 73 16.94 1.36 -0.23
CA ARG A 73 15.68 2.10 -0.37
C ARG A 73 15.75 3.48 0.28
N ARG A 74 16.28 3.56 1.51
CA ARG A 74 16.45 4.86 2.21
C ARG A 74 17.39 5.79 1.47
N ILE A 75 18.55 5.29 1.02
CA ILE A 75 19.54 6.10 0.28
C ILE A 75 18.94 6.63 -1.03
N VAL A 76 18.24 5.79 -1.79
CA VAL A 76 17.58 6.20 -3.03
C VAL A 76 16.50 7.24 -2.75
N GLN A 77 15.76 7.09 -1.66
CA GLN A 77 14.74 8.04 -1.23
C GLN A 77 15.36 9.40 -0.86
N GLU A 78 16.39 9.43 -0.02
CA GLU A 78 17.11 10.65 0.36
C GLU A 78 17.69 11.38 -0.85
N LEU A 79 18.27 10.64 -1.79
CA LEU A 79 18.80 11.24 -3.01
C LEU A 79 17.69 11.83 -3.88
N ASN A 80 16.52 11.20 -3.94
CA ASN A 80 15.37 11.74 -4.68
C ASN A 80 14.83 13.00 -3.99
N LEU A 81 14.80 13.05 -2.66
CA LEU A 81 14.43 14.24 -1.89
C LEU A 81 15.42 15.39 -2.15
N ALA A 82 16.72 15.12 -2.05
CA ALA A 82 17.75 16.13 -2.33
C ALA A 82 17.66 16.66 -3.77
N ARG A 83 17.40 15.78 -4.75
CA ARG A 83 17.18 16.22 -6.16
C ARG A 83 15.92 17.06 -6.31
N ALA A 84 14.84 16.70 -5.62
CA ALA A 84 13.60 17.46 -5.60
C ALA A 84 13.83 18.86 -4.99
N GLU A 85 14.59 18.95 -3.90
CA GLU A 85 14.99 20.22 -3.29
C GLU A 85 15.82 21.08 -4.26
N MET A 86 16.81 20.50 -4.93
CA MET A 86 17.63 21.23 -5.92
C MET A 86 16.83 21.70 -7.14
N THR A 87 15.84 20.91 -7.57
CA THR A 87 14.94 21.29 -8.68
C THR A 87 13.97 22.38 -8.24
N SER A 88 13.54 22.38 -6.98
CA SER A 88 12.70 23.42 -6.39
C SER A 88 13.44 24.75 -6.22
N LEU A 89 14.78 24.72 -6.06
CA LEU A 89 15.61 25.91 -5.99
C LEU A 89 15.78 26.61 -7.36
N GLN A 90 15.51 25.92 -8.49
CA GLN A 90 15.58 26.51 -9.83
C GLN A 90 14.27 27.12 -10.33
N SER A 91 13.13 26.68 -9.81
CA SER A 91 11.81 27.31 -9.89
C SER A 91 10.92 26.63 -8.89
N ALA A 92 10.65 27.29 -7.76
CA ALA A 92 9.73 26.76 -6.75
C ALA A 92 8.43 26.33 -7.43
N PRO A 93 7.96 25.08 -7.26
CA PRO A 93 6.70 24.65 -7.84
C PRO A 93 5.59 25.51 -7.25
N GLU A 94 4.90 26.24 -8.12
CA GLU A 94 3.81 27.14 -7.73
C GLU A 94 2.50 26.72 -8.41
N GLY A 95 1.38 27.03 -7.75
CA GLY A 95 0.04 26.84 -8.28
C GLY A 95 -0.71 25.68 -7.63
N ARG A 96 -1.90 25.38 -8.17
CA ARG A 96 -2.88 24.48 -7.53
C ARG A 96 -2.79 23.07 -8.07
N ILE A 97 -2.89 22.09 -7.16
CA ILE A 97 -3.08 20.67 -7.46
C ILE A 97 -4.50 20.28 -7.02
N ARG A 98 -5.28 19.68 -7.92
CA ARG A 98 -6.62 19.17 -7.65
C ARG A 98 -6.57 17.67 -7.43
N ILE A 99 -7.08 17.23 -6.28
CA ILE A 99 -6.99 15.84 -5.83
C ILE A 99 -8.37 15.32 -5.46
N ASP A 100 -8.73 14.17 -6.01
CA ASP A 100 -9.87 13.38 -5.57
C ASP A 100 -9.40 12.18 -4.76
N ALA A 101 -10.06 11.91 -3.62
CA ALA A 101 -9.69 10.79 -2.77
C ALA A 101 -10.90 10.18 -2.07
N PRO A 102 -10.86 8.87 -1.73
CA PRO A 102 -11.85 8.23 -0.87
C PRO A 102 -11.92 8.92 0.49
N ALA A 103 -13.13 9.32 0.92
CA ALA A 103 -13.31 10.17 2.06
C ALA A 103 -12.70 9.61 3.37
N PRO A 104 -12.85 8.33 3.74
CA PRO A 104 -12.26 7.79 4.96
C PRO A 104 -10.72 7.87 4.97
N PHE A 105 -10.06 7.48 3.87
CA PHE A 105 -8.62 7.55 3.74
C PHE A 105 -8.13 9.01 3.64
N GLY A 106 -8.87 9.81 2.89
CA GLY A 106 -8.60 11.24 2.72
C GLY A 106 -8.51 11.98 4.05
N ARG A 107 -9.48 11.75 4.94
CA ARG A 107 -9.51 12.38 6.27
C ARG A 107 -8.39 11.88 7.18
N ARG A 108 -8.16 10.57 7.22
CA ARG A 108 -7.24 9.94 8.19
C ARG A 108 -5.77 10.09 7.84
N HIS A 109 -5.42 9.93 6.57
CA HIS A 109 -4.03 9.79 6.15
C HIS A 109 -3.60 10.83 5.13
N LEU A 110 -4.46 11.16 4.16
CA LEU A 110 -4.06 12.09 3.11
C LEU A 110 -4.04 13.54 3.61
N ALA A 111 -5.08 14.01 4.27
CA ALA A 111 -5.16 15.41 4.71
C ALA A 111 -4.03 15.80 5.66
N PRO A 112 -3.63 15.00 6.67
CA PRO A 112 -2.44 15.29 7.47
C PRO A 112 -1.15 15.34 6.63
N ALA A 113 -0.98 14.40 5.71
CA ALA A 113 0.19 14.38 4.82
C ALA A 113 0.23 15.61 3.89
N LEU A 114 -0.93 16.05 3.38
CA LEU A 114 -1.03 17.26 2.57
C LEU A 114 -0.75 18.53 3.38
N ALA A 115 -1.13 18.59 4.65
CA ALA A 115 -0.79 19.71 5.52
C ALA A 115 0.74 19.82 5.70
N ASP A 116 1.43 18.70 5.98
CA ASP A 116 2.89 18.67 6.08
C ASP A 116 3.54 19.08 4.75
N PHE A 117 3.00 18.62 3.62
CA PHE A 117 3.46 18.99 2.28
C PHE A 117 3.34 20.50 2.02
N LEU A 118 2.19 21.10 2.32
CA LEU A 118 1.93 22.53 2.10
C LEU A 118 2.82 23.43 2.97
N LEU A 119 3.15 22.98 4.18
CA LEU A 119 4.12 23.68 5.03
C LEU A 119 5.54 23.65 4.44
N ALA A 120 5.90 22.54 3.79
CA ALA A 120 7.21 22.41 3.15
C ALA A 120 7.29 23.13 1.79
N TYR A 121 6.15 23.30 1.10
CA TYR A 121 6.08 23.90 -0.24
C TYR A 121 5.04 25.03 -0.32
N PRO A 122 5.32 26.22 0.24
CA PRO A 122 4.35 27.30 0.40
C PRO A 122 3.84 27.92 -0.91
N GLY A 123 4.50 27.68 -2.03
CA GLY A 123 4.04 28.12 -3.37
C GLY A 123 2.95 27.24 -3.97
N VAL A 124 2.66 26.09 -3.35
CA VAL A 124 1.65 25.14 -3.85
C VAL A 124 0.35 25.27 -3.08
N ASP A 125 -0.76 25.30 -3.81
CA ASP A 125 -2.11 25.17 -3.27
C ASP A 125 -2.67 23.76 -3.53
N ILE A 126 -3.53 23.26 -2.65
CA ILE A 126 -4.25 22.00 -2.88
C ILE A 126 -5.76 22.23 -2.80
N GLN A 127 -6.47 21.68 -3.79
CA GLN A 127 -7.91 21.50 -3.75
C GLN A 127 -8.20 20.02 -3.59
N LEU A 128 -8.58 19.61 -2.37
CA LEU A 128 -8.93 18.23 -2.05
C LEU A 128 -10.45 18.05 -2.09
N ARG A 129 -10.91 17.10 -2.88
CA ARG A 129 -12.29 16.64 -2.92
C ARG A 129 -12.36 15.22 -2.40
N LEU A 130 -13.15 15.01 -1.35
CA LEU A 130 -13.39 13.71 -0.75
C LEU A 130 -14.68 13.11 -1.30
N ILE A 131 -14.60 11.85 -1.74
CA ILE A 131 -15.68 11.16 -2.44
C ILE A 131 -15.98 9.84 -1.74
N ASP A 132 -17.26 9.58 -1.45
CA ASP A 132 -17.73 8.35 -0.79
C ASP A 132 -18.14 7.24 -1.76
N SER A 133 -18.31 7.55 -3.04
CA SER A 133 -18.62 6.57 -4.09
C SER A 133 -17.36 6.10 -4.79
N PHE A 134 -17.40 4.89 -5.37
CA PHE A 134 -16.40 4.50 -6.36
C PHE A 134 -16.42 5.54 -7.48
N ILE A 135 -15.31 6.24 -7.63
CA ILE A 135 -15.16 7.22 -8.71
C ILE A 135 -15.36 6.45 -10.00
N ASP A 136 -16.39 6.84 -10.77
CA ASP A 136 -16.51 6.37 -12.14
C ASP A 136 -15.30 6.91 -12.92
N MET A 137 -14.33 6.02 -13.14
CA MET A 137 -13.06 6.34 -13.78
C MET A 137 -13.21 6.60 -15.28
N GLN A 138 -14.43 6.52 -15.79
CA GLN A 138 -14.80 6.80 -17.19
C GLN A 138 -15.58 8.11 -17.34
N GLY A 139 -15.90 8.80 -16.22
CA GLY A 139 -16.73 9.99 -16.20
C GLY A 139 -16.04 11.26 -16.69
N GLU A 140 -16.85 12.21 -17.14
CA GLU A 140 -16.45 13.53 -17.65
C GLU A 140 -15.67 14.40 -16.63
N HIS A 141 -15.66 14.01 -15.34
CA HIS A 141 -15.05 14.79 -14.25
C HIS A 141 -13.53 14.62 -14.12
N LEU A 142 -12.91 13.67 -14.82
CA LEU A 142 -11.45 13.45 -14.77
C LEU A 142 -10.65 14.58 -15.42
N GLY A 143 -11.25 15.38 -16.30
CA GLY A 143 -10.56 16.49 -16.99
C GLY A 143 -10.14 17.65 -16.09
N ASP A 144 -10.76 17.77 -14.91
CA ASP A 144 -10.50 18.87 -13.96
C ASP A 144 -9.66 18.43 -12.74
N VAL A 145 -9.15 17.20 -12.71
CA VAL A 145 -8.42 16.63 -11.57
C VAL A 145 -7.01 16.23 -11.99
N ASP A 146 -6.01 16.67 -11.23
CA ASP A 146 -4.60 16.36 -11.50
C ASP A 146 -4.23 14.95 -10.99
N LEU A 147 -4.76 14.55 -9.83
CA LEU A 147 -4.52 13.28 -9.18
C LEU A 147 -5.81 12.67 -8.62
N VAL A 148 -5.99 11.37 -8.80
CA VAL A 148 -7.07 10.60 -8.16
C VAL A 148 -6.46 9.51 -7.30
N LEU A 149 -6.75 9.50 -6.00
CA LEU A 149 -6.37 8.38 -5.15
C LEU A 149 -7.36 7.22 -5.32
N ARG A 150 -6.83 6.04 -5.49
CA ARG A 150 -7.60 4.79 -5.58
C ARG A 150 -7.10 3.78 -4.56
N ILE A 151 -8.04 3.12 -3.89
CA ILE A 151 -7.78 2.02 -2.96
C ILE A 151 -8.46 0.76 -3.50
N GLY A 152 -7.71 -0.32 -3.64
CA GLY A 152 -8.23 -1.59 -4.15
C GLY A 152 -7.63 -1.99 -5.49
N PRO A 153 -8.24 -2.96 -6.19
CA PRO A 153 -7.74 -3.43 -7.47
C PRO A 153 -7.82 -2.33 -8.53
N LEU A 154 -6.80 -2.28 -9.38
CA LEU A 154 -6.84 -1.43 -10.58
C LEU A 154 -7.63 -2.16 -11.66
N ALA A 155 -8.68 -1.52 -12.15
CA ALA A 155 -9.29 -1.93 -13.41
C ALA A 155 -8.36 -1.59 -14.58
N ASP A 156 -8.55 -2.25 -15.71
CA ASP A 156 -7.86 -1.87 -16.95
C ASP A 156 -8.30 -0.44 -17.32
N THR A 157 -7.36 0.49 -17.27
CA THR A 157 -7.64 1.93 -17.42
C THR A 157 -6.53 2.59 -18.24
N ARG A 158 -6.87 3.67 -18.94
CA ARG A 158 -5.88 4.52 -19.63
C ARG A 158 -5.07 5.40 -18.69
N LEU A 159 -5.38 5.39 -17.40
CA LEU A 159 -4.70 6.21 -16.39
C LEU A 159 -3.33 5.62 -16.02
N VAL A 160 -2.39 6.48 -15.72
CA VAL A 160 -1.09 6.08 -15.21
C VAL A 160 -1.19 5.91 -13.71
N ALA A 161 -1.02 4.67 -13.24
CA ALA A 161 -1.06 4.33 -11.83
C ALA A 161 0.34 4.44 -11.21
N THR A 162 0.43 5.17 -10.11
CA THR A 162 1.62 5.26 -9.26
C THR A 162 1.30 4.61 -7.92
N PRO A 163 1.94 3.50 -7.54
CA PRO A 163 1.72 2.87 -6.24
C PRO A 163 2.24 3.79 -5.13
N LEU A 164 1.43 3.98 -4.08
CA LEU A 164 1.75 4.76 -2.90
C LEU A 164 2.00 3.88 -1.68
N ALA A 165 1.16 2.84 -1.48
CA ALA A 165 1.27 1.92 -0.37
C ALA A 165 0.64 0.56 -0.70
N PRO A 166 1.13 -0.55 -0.10
CA PRO A 166 0.42 -1.81 -0.10
C PRO A 166 -0.89 -1.70 0.69
N MET A 167 -1.79 -2.65 0.49
CA MET A 167 -3.02 -2.77 1.25
C MET A 167 -3.09 -4.12 1.94
N MET A 168 -3.38 -4.09 3.23
CA MET A 168 -3.59 -5.27 4.06
C MET A 168 -4.98 -5.21 4.67
N ARG A 169 -5.65 -6.36 4.81
CA ARG A 169 -6.93 -6.47 5.50
C ARG A 169 -6.86 -7.53 6.56
N ILE A 170 -7.56 -7.30 7.67
CA ILE A 170 -7.64 -8.22 8.81
C ILE A 170 -9.11 -8.52 9.09
N ALA A 171 -9.41 -9.80 9.26
CA ALA A 171 -10.69 -10.19 9.84
C ALA A 171 -10.68 -9.80 11.31
N CYS A 172 -11.68 -9.07 11.76
CA CYS A 172 -11.75 -8.55 13.12
C CYS A 172 -13.18 -8.46 13.64
N ALA A 173 -13.31 -8.45 14.94
CA ALA A 173 -14.59 -8.25 15.62
C ALA A 173 -14.38 -7.53 16.95
N SER A 174 -15.43 -6.91 17.49
CA SER A 174 -15.37 -6.34 18.84
C SER A 174 -15.38 -7.42 19.92
N PRO A 175 -14.72 -7.18 21.08
CA PRO A 175 -14.78 -8.10 22.23
C PRO A 175 -16.20 -8.47 22.64
N ALA A 176 -17.13 -7.52 22.56
CA ALA A 176 -18.54 -7.73 22.90
C ALA A 176 -19.23 -8.76 21.98
N TYR A 177 -18.91 -8.73 20.68
CA TYR A 177 -19.40 -9.73 19.74
C TYR A 177 -18.84 -11.10 20.06
N LEU A 178 -17.51 -11.20 20.22
CA LEU A 178 -16.84 -12.47 20.48
C LEU A 178 -17.25 -13.11 21.81
N LYS A 179 -17.47 -12.29 22.85
CA LYS A 179 -18.03 -12.78 24.14
C LYS A 179 -19.41 -13.40 23.97
N ARG A 180 -20.24 -12.86 23.09
CA ARG A 180 -21.62 -13.34 22.87
C ARG A 180 -21.70 -14.53 21.93
N ARG A 181 -20.86 -14.60 20.89
CA ARG A 181 -20.96 -15.58 19.80
C ARG A 181 -19.84 -16.61 19.77
N GLY A 182 -18.85 -16.48 20.64
CA GLY A 182 -17.61 -17.26 20.60
C GLY A 182 -16.58 -16.68 19.65
N VAL A 183 -15.34 -17.11 19.83
CA VAL A 183 -14.20 -16.76 18.95
C VAL A 183 -14.02 -17.88 17.94
N PRO A 184 -14.14 -17.62 16.63
CA PRO A 184 -13.87 -18.64 15.61
C PRO A 184 -12.40 -19.05 15.66
N GLN A 185 -12.14 -20.36 15.80
CA GLN A 185 -10.78 -20.90 15.90
C GLN A 185 -10.15 -21.11 14.53
N THR A 186 -10.96 -21.30 13.51
CA THR A 186 -10.52 -21.50 12.13
C THR A 186 -11.33 -20.67 11.15
N VAL A 187 -10.75 -20.37 9.99
CA VAL A 187 -11.46 -19.68 8.93
C VAL A 187 -12.68 -20.46 8.40
N ALA A 188 -12.72 -21.78 8.60
CA ALA A 188 -13.84 -22.62 8.20
C ALA A 188 -15.11 -22.36 9.03
N GLU A 189 -14.98 -21.77 10.21
CA GLU A 189 -16.09 -21.41 11.10
C GLU A 189 -16.73 -20.05 10.76
N LEU A 190 -16.08 -19.22 9.92
CA LEU A 190 -16.63 -17.92 9.50
C LEU A 190 -18.09 -17.98 9.00
N PRO A 191 -18.51 -18.99 8.21
CA PRO A 191 -19.89 -19.08 7.76
C PRO A 191 -20.94 -19.17 8.87
N GLU A 192 -20.57 -19.58 10.07
CA GLU A 192 -21.47 -19.71 11.22
C GLU A 192 -21.62 -18.41 12.04
N HIS A 193 -20.80 -17.41 11.72
CA HIS A 193 -20.84 -16.10 12.35
C HIS A 193 -21.69 -15.09 11.55
N ASP A 194 -22.13 -14.04 12.24
CA ASP A 194 -22.71 -12.87 11.60
C ASP A 194 -21.56 -11.99 11.01
N GLY A 195 -21.81 -11.35 9.88
CA GLY A 195 -20.83 -10.51 9.20
C GLY A 195 -21.28 -9.08 8.93
N VAL A 196 -20.30 -8.23 8.71
CA VAL A 196 -20.43 -6.87 8.19
C VAL A 196 -19.52 -6.77 6.96
N ASP A 197 -20.08 -6.38 5.81
CA ASP A 197 -19.34 -6.44 4.53
C ASP A 197 -19.64 -5.26 3.61
N TRP A 198 -18.84 -5.13 2.59
CA TRP A 198 -19.02 -4.11 1.56
C TRP A 198 -20.21 -4.44 0.65
N ASP A 199 -20.85 -3.38 0.13
CA ASP A 199 -21.85 -3.50 -0.91
C ASP A 199 -21.20 -4.01 -2.22
N ALA A 200 -21.86 -4.97 -2.85
CA ALA A 200 -21.35 -5.74 -3.99
C ALA A 200 -21.36 -4.99 -5.34
N LEU A 201 -21.56 -3.68 -5.37
CA LEU A 201 -21.42 -2.87 -6.60
C LEU A 201 -19.96 -2.74 -7.08
N ALA A 202 -19.00 -3.23 -6.30
CA ALA A 202 -17.62 -3.44 -6.71
C ALA A 202 -17.35 -4.94 -6.85
N PRO A 203 -16.30 -5.36 -7.62
CA PRO A 203 -15.97 -6.77 -7.79
C PRO A 203 -15.91 -7.47 -6.43
N PRO A 204 -16.40 -8.70 -6.32
CA PRO A 204 -16.68 -9.33 -5.04
C PRO A 204 -15.46 -9.24 -4.13
N HIS A 205 -15.58 -8.46 -3.07
CA HIS A 205 -14.60 -8.43 -2.00
C HIS A 205 -14.68 -9.76 -1.26
N ALA A 206 -14.15 -10.78 -1.92
CA ALA A 206 -14.04 -12.07 -1.33
C ALA A 206 -13.00 -12.00 -0.22
N TRP A 207 -13.38 -12.38 0.99
CA TRP A 207 -12.45 -12.52 2.10
C TRP A 207 -11.52 -13.68 1.78
N ARG A 208 -10.24 -13.33 1.55
CA ARG A 208 -9.23 -14.30 1.12
C ARG A 208 -8.41 -14.70 2.33
N PHE A 209 -8.35 -16.00 2.56
CA PHE A 209 -7.55 -16.59 3.63
C PHE A 209 -6.68 -17.70 3.07
N GLU A 210 -5.51 -17.87 3.66
CA GLU A 210 -4.71 -19.07 3.45
C GLU A 210 -5.14 -20.12 4.47
N HIS A 211 -5.54 -21.28 3.99
CA HIS A 211 -5.92 -22.40 4.82
C HIS A 211 -5.41 -23.69 4.18
N GLU A 212 -4.57 -24.45 4.93
CA GLU A 212 -3.93 -25.68 4.45
C GLU A 212 -3.11 -25.49 3.17
N GLY A 213 -2.36 -24.36 3.07
CA GLY A 213 -1.56 -24.03 1.89
C GLY A 213 -2.37 -23.69 0.63
N LYS A 214 -3.70 -23.49 0.76
CA LYS A 214 -4.58 -23.09 -0.35
C LYS A 214 -5.29 -21.77 -0.03
N ARG A 215 -5.42 -20.93 -1.03
CA ARG A 215 -6.26 -19.72 -0.92
C ARG A 215 -7.73 -20.12 -0.96
N LYS A 216 -8.46 -19.84 0.10
CA LYS A 216 -9.91 -20.03 0.21
C LYS A 216 -10.62 -18.69 0.27
N LEU A 217 -11.80 -18.63 -0.35
CA LEU A 217 -12.72 -17.51 -0.29
C LEU A 217 -13.82 -17.89 0.72
N LEU A 218 -13.77 -17.31 1.89
CA LEU A 218 -14.73 -17.59 2.95
C LEU A 218 -15.25 -16.29 3.53
N LYS A 219 -16.55 -16.23 3.82
CA LYS A 219 -17.17 -15.12 4.51
C LYS A 219 -18.37 -15.60 5.32
N PRO A 220 -18.86 -14.81 6.29
CA PRO A 220 -20.11 -15.09 7.00
C PRO A 220 -21.26 -15.29 6.02
N LYS A 221 -22.11 -16.31 6.28
CA LYS A 221 -23.33 -16.57 5.48
C LYS A 221 -24.38 -15.47 5.71
N ARG A 222 -24.47 -14.95 6.95
CA ARG A 222 -25.41 -13.92 7.33
C ARG A 222 -24.72 -12.57 7.44
N LEU A 223 -25.01 -11.66 6.54
CA LEU A 223 -24.55 -10.28 6.62
C LEU A 223 -25.61 -9.44 7.36
N ARG A 224 -25.22 -8.87 8.51
CA ARG A 224 -26.09 -8.03 9.33
C ARG A 224 -26.14 -6.59 8.82
N MET A 225 -25.07 -6.15 8.20
CA MET A 225 -24.96 -4.86 7.54
C MET A 225 -24.09 -4.97 6.30
N VAL A 226 -24.50 -4.31 5.24
CA VAL A 226 -23.76 -4.12 4.01
C VAL A 226 -23.75 -2.63 3.72
N ALA A 227 -22.58 -2.03 3.46
CA ALA A 227 -22.45 -0.62 3.18
C ALA A 227 -21.32 -0.33 2.19
N ASN A 228 -21.39 0.80 1.52
CA ASN A 228 -20.38 1.28 0.56
C ASN A 228 -19.33 2.22 1.20
N ASN A 229 -19.37 2.39 2.51
CA ASN A 229 -18.48 3.29 3.24
C ASN A 229 -17.72 2.55 4.35
N ALA A 230 -16.38 2.69 4.37
CA ALA A 230 -15.50 1.97 5.30
C ALA A 230 -15.75 2.33 6.77
N GLU A 231 -16.02 3.59 7.08
CA GLU A 231 -16.25 4.04 8.46
C GLU A 231 -17.58 3.53 9.00
N THR A 232 -18.59 3.38 8.13
CA THR A 232 -19.86 2.76 8.47
C THR A 232 -19.66 1.29 8.87
N LEU A 233 -18.85 0.55 8.10
CA LEU A 233 -18.53 -0.83 8.42
C LEU A 233 -17.73 -0.96 9.72
N LEU A 234 -16.77 -0.06 9.94
CA LEU A 234 -16.02 0.01 11.20
C LEU A 234 -16.96 0.25 12.39
N THR A 235 -17.86 1.23 12.28
CA THR A 235 -18.84 1.56 13.33
C THR A 235 -19.73 0.35 13.65
N ALA A 236 -20.23 -0.35 12.64
CA ALA A 236 -21.05 -1.55 12.82
C ALA A 236 -20.28 -2.68 13.52
N THR A 237 -19.01 -2.86 13.16
CA THR A 237 -18.15 -3.88 13.75
C THR A 237 -17.84 -3.58 15.22
N LEU A 238 -17.53 -2.33 15.55
CA LEU A 238 -17.33 -1.86 16.93
C LEU A 238 -18.60 -2.03 17.79
N ALA A 239 -19.78 -1.78 17.21
CA ALA A 239 -21.07 -2.00 17.85
C ALA A 239 -21.41 -3.50 18.05
N GLY A 240 -20.56 -4.41 17.59
CA GLY A 240 -20.73 -5.86 17.79
C GLY A 240 -21.77 -6.50 16.89
N LEU A 241 -21.98 -5.99 15.69
CA LEU A 241 -22.93 -6.60 14.74
C LEU A 241 -22.40 -7.90 14.15
N GLY A 242 -21.08 -8.04 13.98
CA GLY A 242 -20.49 -9.22 13.39
C GLY A 242 -18.98 -9.10 13.17
N ILE A 243 -18.43 -10.07 12.45
CA ILE A 243 -17.05 -10.06 11.97
C ILE A 243 -16.99 -9.25 10.68
N ALA A 244 -15.93 -8.43 10.51
CA ALA A 244 -15.65 -7.70 9.29
C ALA A 244 -14.23 -7.98 8.79
N HIS A 245 -13.99 -7.83 7.49
CA HIS A 245 -12.67 -7.89 6.88
C HIS A 245 -12.25 -6.51 6.42
N LEU A 246 -11.58 -5.77 7.29
CA LEU A 246 -11.32 -4.34 7.14
C LEU A 246 -9.83 -4.05 6.87
N PRO A 247 -9.54 -2.98 6.10
CA PRO A 247 -8.17 -2.59 5.80
C PRO A 247 -7.47 -2.04 7.04
N THR A 248 -6.19 -2.36 7.20
CA THR A 248 -5.38 -1.95 8.35
C THR A 248 -5.28 -0.44 8.50
N TRP A 249 -5.22 0.31 7.40
CA TRP A 249 -5.22 1.77 7.43
C TRP A 249 -6.47 2.37 8.13
N LEU A 250 -7.55 1.61 8.22
CA LEU A 250 -8.80 2.05 8.87
C LEU A 250 -8.84 1.67 10.34
N ILE A 251 -8.30 0.48 10.69
CA ILE A 251 -8.55 -0.17 11.99
C ILE A 251 -7.32 -0.30 12.89
N SER A 252 -6.13 0.17 12.46
CA SER A 252 -4.89 0.03 13.25
C SER A 252 -5.04 0.54 14.68
N ASP A 253 -5.60 1.73 14.87
CA ASP A 253 -5.80 2.32 16.19
C ASP A 253 -6.74 1.47 17.07
N GLN A 254 -7.81 0.91 16.49
CA GLN A 254 -8.79 0.09 17.20
C GLN A 254 -8.19 -1.25 17.60
N LEU A 255 -7.35 -1.84 16.75
CA LEU A 255 -6.63 -3.06 17.07
C LEU A 255 -5.62 -2.82 18.22
N LEU A 256 -4.85 -1.73 18.16
CA LEU A 256 -3.86 -1.37 19.19
C LEU A 256 -4.52 -1.06 20.54
N ARG A 257 -5.72 -0.47 20.55
CA ARG A 257 -6.47 -0.22 21.78
C ARG A 257 -7.27 -1.41 22.30
N GLY A 258 -7.38 -2.50 21.52
CA GLY A 258 -8.22 -3.65 21.85
C GLY A 258 -9.72 -3.42 21.65
N ASP A 259 -10.14 -2.32 21.01
CA ASP A 259 -11.54 -2.08 20.65
C ASP A 259 -12.04 -3.10 19.61
N LEU A 260 -11.11 -3.58 18.77
CA LEU A 260 -11.26 -4.71 17.86
C LEU A 260 -10.18 -5.74 18.14
N LEU A 261 -10.53 -7.02 18.05
CA LEU A 261 -9.59 -8.13 18.15
C LEU A 261 -9.36 -8.71 16.75
N PRO A 262 -8.09 -8.92 16.35
CA PRO A 262 -7.76 -9.57 15.10
C PRO A 262 -8.10 -11.05 15.18
N LEU A 263 -8.52 -11.62 14.07
CA LEU A 263 -8.84 -13.04 13.94
C LEU A 263 -7.93 -13.69 12.90
N PHE A 264 -7.50 -14.92 13.14
CA PHE A 264 -6.68 -15.72 12.23
C PHE A 264 -5.30 -15.10 11.95
N CYS A 265 -4.72 -14.44 12.95
CA CYS A 265 -3.41 -13.78 12.86
C CYS A 265 -2.35 -14.44 13.75
N GLU A 266 -2.49 -15.73 14.12
CA GLU A 266 -1.57 -16.44 15.05
C GLU A 266 -0.13 -16.49 14.52
N ARG A 267 0.06 -16.35 13.20
CA ARG A 267 1.37 -16.34 12.53
C ARG A 267 1.89 -14.93 12.21
N GLY A 268 1.22 -13.89 12.75
CA GLY A 268 1.52 -12.50 12.46
C GLY A 268 0.50 -11.85 11.52
N LEU A 269 0.82 -10.66 11.05
CA LEU A 269 -0.03 -9.94 10.09
C LEU A 269 -0.13 -10.71 8.76
N PRO A 270 -1.30 -10.69 8.09
CA PRO A 270 -1.46 -11.30 6.79
C PRO A 270 -0.56 -10.62 5.74
N GLU A 271 -0.28 -11.32 4.66
CA GLU A 271 0.42 -10.72 3.52
C GLU A 271 -0.45 -9.63 2.86
N PRO A 272 0.20 -8.60 2.27
CA PRO A 272 -0.49 -7.58 1.50
C PRO A 272 -1.32 -8.21 0.37
N GLU A 273 -2.49 -7.63 0.12
CA GLU A 273 -3.33 -8.03 -1.00
C GLU A 273 -2.66 -7.70 -2.35
N PRO A 274 -3.05 -8.38 -3.45
CA PRO A 274 -2.62 -8.01 -4.81
C PRO A 274 -3.06 -6.61 -5.25
N SER A 275 -3.77 -5.90 -4.42
CA SER A 275 -4.26 -4.52 -4.58
C SER A 275 -3.53 -3.60 -3.62
N GLY A 276 -3.57 -2.28 -3.90
CA GLY A 276 -2.86 -1.28 -3.10
C GLY A 276 -3.59 0.05 -3.02
N ILE A 277 -2.86 1.04 -2.58
CA ILE A 277 -3.25 2.44 -2.60
C ILE A 277 -2.44 3.10 -3.70
N TYR A 278 -3.11 3.72 -4.66
CA TYR A 278 -2.53 4.27 -5.87
C TYR A 278 -2.91 5.73 -6.05
N ALA A 279 -2.01 6.50 -6.64
CA ALA A 279 -2.34 7.77 -7.27
C ALA A 279 -2.44 7.57 -8.79
N LEU A 280 -3.55 7.99 -9.36
CA LEU A 280 -3.88 7.88 -10.78
C LEU A 280 -3.85 9.25 -11.42
N ARG A 281 -3.38 9.34 -12.67
CA ARG A 281 -3.36 10.55 -13.47
C ARG A 281 -3.62 10.24 -14.95
N LEU A 282 -4.10 11.24 -15.69
CA LEU A 282 -4.42 11.08 -17.12
C LEU A 282 -3.16 11.03 -18.00
N THR A 283 -2.12 11.77 -17.67
CA THR A 283 -0.92 11.92 -18.49
C THR A 283 0.26 11.14 -17.93
N ARG A 284 1.15 10.65 -18.81
CA ARG A 284 2.41 10.00 -18.40
C ARG A 284 3.37 10.98 -17.73
N GLU A 285 3.39 12.23 -18.18
CA GLU A 285 4.22 13.28 -17.60
C GLU A 285 3.41 14.03 -16.54
N ALA A 286 3.82 13.88 -15.29
CA ALA A 286 3.32 14.72 -14.21
C ALA A 286 4.03 16.08 -14.30
N ASP A 287 3.30 17.17 -14.10
CA ASP A 287 3.92 18.47 -13.90
C ASP A 287 4.82 18.46 -12.64
N SER A 288 5.64 19.48 -12.47
CA SER A 288 6.61 19.54 -11.36
C SER A 288 5.95 19.43 -9.99
N ARG A 289 4.78 20.06 -9.78
CA ARG A 289 4.02 20.05 -8.52
C ARG A 289 3.47 18.67 -8.21
N SER A 290 2.79 18.05 -9.17
CA SER A 290 2.23 16.71 -9.04
C SER A 290 3.31 15.65 -8.83
N ARG A 291 4.46 15.78 -9.49
CA ARG A 291 5.61 14.90 -9.30
C ARG A 291 6.16 15.00 -7.87
N LEU A 292 6.35 16.23 -7.40
CA LEU A 292 6.85 16.50 -6.06
C LEU A 292 5.91 15.93 -4.99
N LEU A 293 4.60 16.16 -5.14
CA LEU A 293 3.60 15.59 -4.25
C LEU A 293 3.60 14.05 -4.27
N LEU A 294 3.71 13.44 -5.43
CA LEU A 294 3.77 11.97 -5.54
C LEU A 294 4.99 11.39 -4.82
N GLU A 295 6.17 12.00 -4.97
CA GLU A 295 7.37 11.55 -4.26
C GLU A 295 7.23 11.76 -2.75
N PHE A 296 6.65 12.88 -2.32
CA PHE A 296 6.35 13.14 -0.90
C PHE A 296 5.40 12.07 -0.32
N LEU A 297 4.29 11.77 -1.00
CA LEU A 297 3.33 10.77 -0.55
C LEU A 297 3.94 9.36 -0.52
N LYS A 298 4.76 8.98 -1.52
CA LYS A 298 5.50 7.71 -1.50
C LYS A 298 6.44 7.62 -0.30
N SER A 299 7.14 8.70 0.02
CA SER A 299 8.03 8.73 1.16
C SER A 299 7.27 8.62 2.47
N ARG A 300 6.10 9.27 2.57
CA ARG A 300 5.26 9.31 3.76
C ARG A 300 4.59 7.97 4.05
N PHE A 301 4.10 7.30 3.01
CA PHE A 301 3.41 6.02 3.16
C PHE A 301 4.36 4.83 3.04
N GLY A 302 5.49 4.97 2.34
CA GLY A 302 6.58 4.00 2.29
C GLY A 302 6.18 2.59 1.84
N PRO A 303 7.16 1.67 1.76
CA PRO A 303 6.87 0.27 1.48
C PRO A 303 6.14 -0.43 2.63
N ILE A 304 6.36 0.02 3.88
CA ILE A 304 5.58 -0.40 5.05
C ILE A 304 4.92 0.86 5.60
N PRO A 305 3.61 1.01 5.44
CA PRO A 305 2.89 2.20 5.88
C PRO A 305 2.94 2.41 7.39
N PRO A 306 2.84 3.66 7.90
CA PRO A 306 2.89 3.95 9.34
C PRO A 306 1.88 3.15 10.17
N TRP A 307 0.67 2.92 9.64
CA TRP A 307 -0.36 2.13 10.31
C TRP A 307 0.00 0.65 10.41
N ASP A 308 0.71 0.08 9.43
CA ASP A 308 1.17 -1.31 9.48
C ASP A 308 2.44 -1.46 10.33
N GLN A 309 3.33 -0.46 10.34
CA GLN A 309 4.48 -0.41 11.26
C GLN A 309 4.02 -0.42 12.72
N ALA A 310 2.99 0.38 13.04
CA ALA A 310 2.41 0.44 14.37
C ALA A 310 1.85 -0.93 14.81
N LEU A 311 1.17 -1.64 13.90
CA LEU A 311 0.65 -2.99 14.16
C LEU A 311 1.76 -4.02 14.36
N GLN A 312 2.82 -4.00 13.53
CA GLN A 312 3.97 -4.90 13.68
C GLN A 312 4.69 -4.72 15.02
N SER A 313 4.70 -3.49 15.55
CA SER A 313 5.39 -3.14 16.79
C SER A 313 4.53 -3.33 18.04
N GLY A 314 3.21 -3.25 17.93
CA GLY A 314 2.29 -3.14 19.06
C GLY A 314 1.29 -4.28 19.24
N LEU A 315 1.07 -5.12 18.23
CA LEU A 315 0.20 -6.28 18.38
C LEU A 315 1.01 -7.46 18.93
N VAL A 316 0.57 -7.96 20.09
CA VAL A 316 0.98 -9.27 20.60
C VAL A 316 0.02 -10.29 20.00
N PHE A 317 0.49 -11.06 19.06
CA PHE A 317 -0.24 -12.22 18.51
C PHE A 317 -0.16 -13.35 19.53
N ALA A 318 -1.28 -13.66 20.19
CA ALA A 318 -1.39 -14.72 21.16
C ALA A 318 -1.69 -16.06 20.46
#